data_2ba7686e9d39c3d9b778480c2383cdea
#
_entry.id   2ba7686e9d39c3d9b778480c2383cdea
#
_cell.length_a   1.000
_cell.length_b   1.000
_cell.length_c   1.000
_cell.angle_alpha   90.00
_cell.angle_beta   90.00
_cell.angle_gamma   90.00
#
_symmetry.space_group_name_H-M   'P 1'
#
loop_
_entity.id
_entity.type
_entity.pdbx_description
1 polymer ?
#
loop_
_entity_poly.entity_id
_entity_poly.type
_entity_poly.pdbx_seq_one_letter_code
_entity_poly.pdbx_strand_id
1 'polypeptide(L)'
;ETVSIKTLGGSGLLSVLEQNYRYDLLNPQKLLEKYVGRTIKVYRYNSVTGREEEYEAEVLSVNQAPIFRIGNEITYNFPGRFAFPEIPDNLIAQPTLVWLLDSDRSRQQVDVSYLSRNLNWKADYVLVVNEDDTRGDLTGWVTLTNQSGTSYENARLKLVAGDVQRVGEGRYQRAELQALRAVSEDAAQFVEEGFFEYHLYTLQRPTTLLNNEQKQVTLLEADQVGIDKRLIFYGASHYYRGSYGQVVSNQKVGVYLDLANSEENNLGMPLPKGIVRVYKADGSGALQFIGEDQIDHTPRDERVRIKMGEAFDVVGDRRQMDYRVIGACVSESDWEISVRNHKDEAAEVEIIEPIGGDWEILSATHEVVRLDAHTFKFVVQVPARGEVKVSYSVRVRWC
;
A
#
# COMPACT_ATOMS: atom_id res chain seq x y z
N GLU A 1 -7.29 16.34 18.32
CA GLU A 1 -7.54 14.88 18.37
C GLU A 1 -8.76 14.65 19.25
N THR A 2 -9.78 13.96 18.74
CA THR A 2 -11.01 13.68 19.47
C THR A 2 -10.83 12.41 20.29
N VAL A 3 -10.71 12.56 21.60
CA VAL A 3 -10.86 11.47 22.55
C VAL A 3 -12.28 11.51 23.06
N SER A 4 -12.97 10.37 23.07
CA SER A 4 -14.33 10.22 23.60
C SER A 4 -14.28 9.31 24.82
N ILE A 5 -14.95 9.73 25.89
CA ILE A 5 -15.14 8.92 27.10
C ILE A 5 -16.63 8.72 27.34
N LYS A 6 -17.03 7.49 27.64
CA LYS A 6 -18.42 7.11 27.91
C LYS A 6 -18.48 6.20 29.13
N THR A 7 -19.55 6.33 29.92
CA THR A 7 -19.82 5.37 31.01
C THR A 7 -20.29 4.02 30.46
N LEU A 8 -19.75 2.94 30.98
CA LEU A 8 -20.26 1.60 30.74
C LEU A 8 -21.39 1.28 31.76
N GLY A 9 -22.50 0.73 31.26
CA GLY A 9 -23.63 0.31 32.12
C GLY A 9 -24.70 1.37 32.38
N GLY A 10 -24.73 2.49 31.68
CA GLY A 10 -25.92 3.35 31.48
C GLY A 10 -26.50 4.09 32.67
N SER A 11 -25.84 4.19 33.83
CA SER A 11 -26.45 4.75 35.04
C SER A 11 -25.56 5.67 35.86
N GLY A 12 -24.87 6.60 35.25
CA GLY A 12 -24.12 7.65 35.91
C GLY A 12 -23.90 8.83 34.96
N LEU A 13 -23.96 10.05 35.48
CA LEU A 13 -23.55 11.23 34.73
C LEU A 13 -22.03 11.33 34.79
N LEU A 14 -21.40 11.36 33.62
CA LEU A 14 -20.00 11.69 33.47
C LEU A 14 -19.88 12.72 32.37
N SER A 15 -19.41 13.89 32.68
CA SER A 15 -19.11 14.93 31.69
C SER A 15 -17.65 15.36 31.78
N VAL A 16 -17.06 15.58 30.60
CA VAL A 16 -15.71 16.12 30.49
C VAL A 16 -15.84 17.64 30.48
N LEU A 17 -15.37 18.29 31.56
CA LEU A 17 -15.37 19.75 31.67
C LEU A 17 -14.19 20.37 30.95
N GLU A 18 -13.01 19.73 31.06
CA GLU A 18 -11.78 20.17 30.38
C GLU A 18 -10.96 18.98 29.94
N GLN A 19 -10.25 19.15 28.82
CA GLN A 19 -9.28 18.20 28.32
C GLN A 19 -7.97 18.92 28.00
N ASN A 20 -6.92 18.53 28.68
CA ASN A 20 -5.59 19.11 28.53
C ASN A 20 -4.61 18.06 28.03
N TYR A 21 -3.97 18.33 26.91
CA TYR A 21 -2.91 17.48 26.37
C TYR A 21 -1.55 18.07 26.73
N ARG A 22 -0.82 17.37 27.60
CA ARG A 22 0.53 17.74 28.02
C ARG A 22 1.55 17.01 27.16
N TYR A 23 2.44 17.75 26.53
CA TYR A 23 3.47 17.23 25.62
C TYR A 23 4.85 17.87 25.81
N ASP A 24 5.06 18.59 26.93
CA ASP A 24 6.37 19.14 27.28
C ASP A 24 7.24 18.02 27.84
N LEU A 25 7.86 17.26 26.93
CA LEU A 25 8.57 16.03 27.27
C LEU A 25 9.94 16.30 27.86
N LEU A 26 10.27 15.57 28.93
CA LEU A 26 11.56 15.60 29.55
C LEU A 26 12.67 15.16 28.58
N ASN A 27 13.56 16.09 28.28
CA ASN A 27 14.81 15.84 27.58
C ASN A 27 15.88 16.85 28.06
N PRO A 28 17.18 16.62 27.77
CA PRO A 28 18.24 17.49 28.28
C PRO A 28 18.09 18.97 27.90
N GLN A 29 17.63 19.25 26.70
CA GLN A 29 17.40 20.61 26.19
C GLN A 29 16.28 21.30 26.98
N LYS A 30 15.12 20.64 27.09
CA LYS A 30 13.95 21.14 27.81
C LYS A 30 14.23 21.35 29.29
N LEU A 31 15.00 20.42 29.88
CA LEU A 31 15.41 20.54 31.27
C LEU A 31 16.24 21.81 31.49
N LEU A 32 17.24 22.08 30.66
CA LEU A 32 18.03 23.31 30.70
C LEU A 32 17.16 24.56 30.47
N GLU A 33 16.22 24.54 29.51
CA GLU A 33 15.30 25.65 29.26
C GLU A 33 14.48 26.05 30.51
N LYS A 34 14.03 25.07 31.28
CA LYS A 34 13.25 25.32 32.53
C LYS A 34 14.11 25.82 33.69
N TYR A 35 15.42 25.70 33.57
CA TYR A 35 16.36 26.19 34.57
C TYR A 35 16.99 27.54 34.22
N VAL A 36 16.57 28.20 33.15
CA VAL A 36 17.01 29.57 32.85
C VAL A 36 16.65 30.50 34.04
N GLY A 37 17.63 31.23 34.53
CA GLY A 37 17.54 32.06 35.77
C GLY A 37 17.66 31.29 37.08
N ARG A 38 17.95 29.98 37.05
CA ARG A 38 18.13 29.14 38.25
C ARG A 38 19.55 28.56 38.27
N THR A 39 19.97 28.16 39.48
CA THR A 39 21.28 27.53 39.72
C THR A 39 21.18 26.02 39.54
N ILE A 40 22.17 25.45 38.84
CA ILE A 40 22.39 24.01 38.68
C ILE A 40 23.81 23.66 39.10
N LYS A 41 24.11 22.37 39.29
CA LYS A 41 25.46 21.88 39.46
C LYS A 41 26.05 21.50 38.09
N VAL A 42 27.29 21.94 37.84
CA VAL A 42 28.05 21.54 36.67
C VAL A 42 29.35 20.87 37.10
N TYR A 43 29.71 19.79 36.46
CA TYR A 43 30.88 18.99 36.78
C TYR A 43 31.86 19.00 35.62
N ARG A 44 33.13 19.28 35.91
CA ARG A 44 34.22 19.24 34.94
C ARG A 44 35.28 18.25 35.40
N TYR A 45 35.71 17.38 34.51
CA TYR A 45 36.82 16.48 34.80
C TYR A 45 38.16 17.22 34.77
N ASN A 46 38.91 17.14 35.86
CA ASN A 46 40.27 17.67 35.94
C ASN A 46 41.27 16.52 35.64
N SER A 47 41.95 16.61 34.47
CA SER A 47 42.90 15.60 34.02
C SER A 47 44.14 15.50 34.87
N VAL A 48 44.49 16.55 35.65
CA VAL A 48 45.69 16.58 36.51
C VAL A 48 45.43 15.85 37.81
N THR A 49 44.26 16.06 38.41
CA THR A 49 43.89 15.44 39.70
C THR A 49 43.16 14.10 39.55
N GLY A 50 42.69 13.76 38.33
CA GLY A 50 41.89 12.57 38.06
C GLY A 50 40.50 12.59 38.66
N ARG A 51 39.99 13.77 39.08
CA ARG A 51 38.70 13.92 39.77
C ARG A 51 37.78 14.89 39.06
N GLU A 52 36.46 14.72 39.27
CA GLU A 52 35.47 15.72 38.89
C GLU A 52 35.47 16.88 39.89
N GLU A 53 35.49 18.10 39.39
CA GLU A 53 35.29 19.32 40.13
C GLU A 53 33.86 19.82 39.98
N GLU A 54 33.19 20.12 41.07
CA GLU A 54 31.80 20.61 41.09
C GLU A 54 31.81 22.15 41.21
N TYR A 55 30.93 22.76 40.38
CA TYR A 55 30.68 24.19 40.42
C TYR A 55 29.18 24.46 40.46
N GLU A 56 28.76 25.51 41.16
CA GLU A 56 27.43 26.09 41.03
C GLU A 56 27.41 27.03 39.85
N ALA A 57 26.42 26.84 38.96
CA ALA A 57 26.26 27.59 37.75
C ALA A 57 24.84 28.09 37.55
N GLU A 58 24.67 29.41 37.41
CA GLU A 58 23.39 29.98 37.02
C GLU A 58 23.22 29.86 35.49
N VAL A 59 22.09 29.29 35.05
CA VAL A 59 21.78 29.19 33.64
C VAL A 59 21.25 30.53 33.12
N LEU A 60 22.01 31.24 32.30
CA LEU A 60 21.61 32.56 31.78
C LEU A 60 20.78 32.48 30.53
N SER A 61 21.12 31.56 29.63
CA SER A 61 20.45 31.37 28.34
C SER A 61 20.71 29.97 27.78
N VAL A 62 19.80 29.47 26.94
CA VAL A 62 19.95 28.21 26.20
C VAL A 62 19.67 28.37 24.70
N ASN A 63 19.66 29.63 24.22
CA ASN A 63 19.50 29.91 22.80
C ASN A 63 20.78 29.52 22.04
N GLN A 64 20.70 28.53 21.16
CA GLN A 64 21.79 27.89 20.39
C GLN A 64 22.75 27.06 21.26
N ALA A 65 23.39 27.66 22.28
CA ALA A 65 24.25 26.97 23.23
C ALA A 65 23.99 27.47 24.66
N PRO A 66 24.13 26.61 25.67
CA PRO A 66 23.97 27.03 27.08
C PRO A 66 25.01 28.06 27.47
N ILE A 67 24.55 29.13 28.14
CA ILE A 67 25.40 30.19 28.71
C ILE A 67 25.20 30.15 30.22
N PHE A 68 26.29 30.09 30.98
CA PHE A 68 26.29 29.98 32.42
C PHE A 68 27.04 31.15 33.06
N ARG A 69 26.63 31.51 34.25
CA ARG A 69 27.42 32.28 35.19
C ARG A 69 28.00 31.36 36.26
N ILE A 70 29.31 31.27 36.36
CA ILE A 70 30.04 30.49 37.33
C ILE A 70 30.94 31.47 38.15
N GLY A 71 30.59 31.67 39.41
CA GLY A 71 31.25 32.75 40.17
C GLY A 71 30.99 34.13 39.55
N ASN A 72 32.09 34.84 39.17
CA ASN A 72 32.01 36.15 38.53
C ASN A 72 32.18 36.11 37.01
N GLU A 73 32.25 34.92 36.39
CA GLU A 73 32.49 34.76 34.98
C GLU A 73 31.28 34.25 34.22
N ILE A 74 31.08 34.75 33.02
CA ILE A 74 30.08 34.23 32.07
C ILE A 74 30.82 33.35 31.06
N THR A 75 30.35 32.09 30.94
CA THR A 75 30.97 31.10 30.06
C THR A 75 29.92 30.43 29.18
N TYR A 76 30.36 29.98 28.02
CA TYR A 76 29.55 29.12 27.10
C TYR A 76 30.39 27.89 26.75
N ASN A 77 29.70 26.85 26.21
CA ASN A 77 30.35 25.57 25.89
C ASN A 77 31.10 24.95 27.10
N PHE A 78 30.50 24.97 28.27
CA PHE A 78 31.14 24.38 29.46
C PHE A 78 31.43 22.88 29.20
N PRO A 79 32.71 22.45 29.30
CA PRO A 79 33.10 21.07 29.00
C PRO A 79 32.83 20.16 30.21
N GLY A 80 31.60 19.66 30.32
CA GLY A 80 31.25 18.81 31.46
C GLY A 80 29.80 18.37 31.46
N ARG A 81 29.39 17.69 32.51
CA ARG A 81 28.02 17.26 32.72
C ARG A 81 27.24 18.21 33.60
N PHE A 82 25.92 18.27 33.35
CA PHE A 82 24.99 19.09 34.16
C PHE A 82 24.18 18.19 35.08
N ALA A 83 23.98 18.64 36.30
CA ALA A 83 23.11 17.98 37.29
C ALA A 83 22.08 18.97 37.81
N PHE A 84 20.84 18.53 37.84
CA PHE A 84 19.69 19.33 38.23
C PHE A 84 19.16 18.85 39.59
N PRO A 85 18.71 19.74 40.46
CA PRO A 85 18.22 19.35 41.80
C PRO A 85 16.91 18.56 41.74
N GLU A 86 16.05 18.88 40.76
CA GLU A 86 14.73 18.25 40.62
C GLU A 86 14.25 18.31 39.16
N ILE A 87 13.22 17.54 38.84
CA ILE A 87 12.51 17.65 37.57
C ILE A 87 11.36 18.64 37.78
N PRO A 88 11.28 19.74 36.97
CA PRO A 88 10.16 20.67 37.03
C PRO A 88 8.82 19.98 36.81
N ASP A 89 7.77 20.31 37.56
CA ASP A 89 6.45 19.68 37.54
C ASP A 89 5.76 19.70 36.15
N ASN A 90 6.17 20.62 35.27
CA ASN A 90 5.63 20.77 33.94
C ASN A 90 6.37 19.93 32.88
N LEU A 91 7.46 19.25 33.22
CA LEU A 91 8.11 18.29 32.35
C LEU A 91 7.66 16.87 32.69
N ILE A 92 7.22 16.16 31.70
CA ILE A 92 6.66 14.80 31.82
C ILE A 92 7.45 13.79 31.01
N ALA A 93 7.52 12.54 31.50
CA ALA A 93 8.26 11.47 30.81
C ALA A 93 7.57 10.98 29.54
N GLN A 94 6.24 11.10 29.47
CA GLN A 94 5.42 10.62 28.36
C GLN A 94 4.27 11.58 28.07
N PRO A 95 3.82 11.71 26.82
CA PRO A 95 2.65 12.49 26.47
C PRO A 95 1.45 12.07 27.31
N THR A 96 0.79 13.04 27.94
CA THR A 96 -0.25 12.77 28.94
C THR A 96 -1.49 13.57 28.63
N LEU A 97 -2.65 12.89 28.64
CA LEU A 97 -3.96 13.51 28.55
C LEU A 97 -4.58 13.61 29.96
N VAL A 98 -4.94 14.81 30.34
CA VAL A 98 -5.53 15.12 31.65
C VAL A 98 -6.95 15.62 31.44
N TRP A 99 -7.92 14.99 32.11
CA TRP A 99 -9.31 15.42 32.10
C TRP A 99 -9.73 15.99 33.45
N LEU A 100 -10.44 17.09 33.43
CA LEU A 100 -11.30 17.52 34.52
C LEU A 100 -12.69 16.96 34.27
N LEU A 101 -13.15 16.08 35.14
CA LEU A 101 -14.41 15.37 35.00
C LEU A 101 -15.39 15.82 36.07
N ASP A 102 -16.67 15.99 35.67
CA ASP A 102 -17.80 16.03 36.61
C ASP A 102 -18.49 14.67 36.63
N SER A 103 -18.67 14.09 37.82
CA SER A 103 -19.18 12.76 38.03
C SER A 103 -20.04 12.65 39.29
N ASP A 104 -21.20 12.03 39.14
CA ASP A 104 -22.11 11.74 40.26
C ASP A 104 -21.68 10.53 41.12
N ARG A 105 -20.58 9.84 40.71
CA ARG A 105 -20.08 8.62 41.37
C ARG A 105 -18.60 8.67 41.61
N SER A 106 -18.17 8.13 42.75
CA SER A 106 -16.75 8.01 43.12
C SER A 106 -16.03 6.88 42.38
N ARG A 107 -16.75 5.92 41.80
CA ARG A 107 -16.22 4.79 41.02
C ARG A 107 -17.19 4.43 39.91
N GLN A 108 -16.67 4.34 38.66
CA GLN A 108 -17.42 3.86 37.51
C GLN A 108 -16.47 3.29 36.47
N GLN A 109 -16.99 2.38 35.63
CA GLN A 109 -16.28 1.92 34.44
C GLN A 109 -16.56 2.85 33.28
N VAL A 110 -15.52 3.15 32.54
CA VAL A 110 -15.58 4.04 31.38
C VAL A 110 -14.98 3.36 30.17
N ASP A 111 -15.53 3.64 29.00
CA ASP A 111 -14.98 3.34 27.69
C ASP A 111 -14.30 4.59 27.13
N VAL A 112 -13.04 4.47 26.73
CA VAL A 112 -12.26 5.56 26.17
C VAL A 112 -11.90 5.21 24.72
N SER A 113 -12.37 6.03 23.78
CA SER A 113 -12.08 5.88 22.37
C SER A 113 -11.20 7.03 21.88
N TYR A 114 -10.12 6.71 21.17
CA TYR A 114 -9.18 7.71 20.66
C TYR A 114 -8.55 7.25 19.32
N LEU A 115 -8.07 8.23 18.55
CA LEU A 115 -7.28 7.96 17.36
C LEU A 115 -5.79 7.97 17.72
N SER A 116 -5.09 6.90 17.38
CA SER A 116 -3.64 6.81 17.45
C SER A 116 -3.04 6.89 16.05
N ARG A 117 -1.85 7.49 15.95
CA ARG A 117 -1.04 7.50 14.73
C ARG A 117 0.04 6.42 14.83
N ASN A 118 0.68 6.15 13.69
CA ASN A 118 1.80 5.21 13.59
C ASN A 118 1.42 3.76 13.98
N LEU A 119 0.15 3.41 13.80
CA LEU A 119 -0.35 2.06 13.81
C LEU A 119 -0.90 1.78 12.41
N ASN A 120 -0.21 0.96 11.64
CA ASN A 120 -0.50 0.72 10.23
C ASN A 120 -0.57 -0.77 9.94
N TRP A 121 -1.30 -1.11 8.88
CA TRP A 121 -1.31 -2.47 8.36
C TRP A 121 -1.26 -2.47 6.83
N LYS A 122 -0.81 -3.57 6.25
CA LYS A 122 -0.82 -3.86 4.83
C LYS A 122 -1.08 -5.33 4.58
N ALA A 123 -1.63 -5.65 3.41
CA ALA A 123 -1.71 -7.02 2.93
C ALA A 123 -0.51 -7.32 2.01
N ASP A 124 0.00 -8.53 2.12
CA ASP A 124 1.01 -9.12 1.25
C ASP A 124 0.50 -10.52 0.86
N TYR A 125 0.69 -10.92 -0.39
CA TYR A 125 0.23 -12.21 -0.90
C TYR A 125 1.39 -12.99 -1.50
N VAL A 126 1.33 -14.30 -1.35
CA VAL A 126 2.24 -15.25 -1.99
C VAL A 126 1.40 -16.19 -2.84
N LEU A 127 1.65 -16.23 -4.14
CA LEU A 127 1.04 -17.13 -5.09
C LEU A 127 2.10 -18.13 -5.57
N VAL A 128 1.89 -19.39 -5.32
CA VAL A 128 2.75 -20.49 -5.82
C VAL A 128 2.04 -21.16 -6.99
N VAL A 129 2.56 -20.97 -8.20
CA VAL A 129 1.93 -21.46 -9.44
C VAL A 129 2.40 -22.90 -9.74
N ASN A 130 1.47 -23.74 -10.21
CA ASN A 130 1.76 -25.11 -10.61
C ASN A 130 2.61 -25.19 -11.92
N GLU A 131 3.02 -26.39 -12.28
CA GLU A 131 3.87 -26.61 -13.46
C GLU A 131 3.25 -26.11 -14.76
N ASP A 132 1.93 -26.30 -14.95
CA ASP A 132 1.19 -25.96 -16.17
C ASP A 132 0.73 -24.49 -16.23
N ASP A 133 1.00 -23.67 -15.23
CA ASP A 133 0.55 -22.27 -15.10
C ASP A 133 -0.99 -22.09 -15.09
N THR A 134 -1.73 -23.13 -14.72
CA THR A 134 -3.20 -23.14 -14.74
C THR A 134 -3.85 -23.05 -13.38
N ARG A 135 -3.09 -23.33 -12.31
CA ARG A 135 -3.52 -23.28 -10.92
C ARG A 135 -2.40 -22.80 -10.01
N GLY A 136 -2.76 -22.34 -8.83
CA GLY A 136 -1.80 -21.97 -7.81
C GLY A 136 -2.40 -21.96 -6.42
N ASP A 137 -1.54 -21.94 -5.42
CA ASP A 137 -1.91 -21.80 -4.02
C ASP A 137 -1.61 -20.38 -3.57
N LEU A 138 -2.64 -19.68 -3.08
CA LEU A 138 -2.57 -18.28 -2.66
C LEU A 138 -2.63 -18.17 -1.15
N THR A 139 -1.59 -17.62 -0.55
CA THR A 139 -1.57 -17.25 0.88
C THR A 139 -1.53 -15.75 1.03
N GLY A 140 -2.48 -15.20 1.78
CA GLY A 140 -2.53 -13.77 2.13
C GLY A 140 -2.07 -13.55 3.57
N TRP A 141 -1.27 -12.52 3.77
CA TRP A 141 -0.76 -12.09 5.07
C TRP A 141 -1.16 -10.66 5.38
N VAL A 142 -1.50 -10.41 6.63
CA VAL A 142 -1.60 -9.05 7.19
C VAL A 142 -0.32 -8.76 7.96
N THR A 143 0.36 -7.72 7.57
CA THR A 143 1.52 -7.19 8.29
C THR A 143 1.10 -5.95 9.07
N LEU A 144 1.17 -6.02 10.39
CA LEU A 144 0.85 -4.94 11.33
C LEU A 144 2.15 -4.28 11.80
N THR A 145 2.21 -2.97 11.79
CA THR A 145 3.35 -2.21 12.32
C THR A 145 2.87 -1.28 13.43
N ASN A 146 3.38 -1.45 14.63
CA ASN A 146 3.07 -0.60 15.78
C ASN A 146 4.27 0.27 16.16
N GLN A 147 4.15 1.55 15.88
CA GLN A 147 5.09 2.61 16.32
C GLN A 147 4.33 3.73 17.05
N SER A 148 3.22 3.37 17.71
CA SER A 148 2.33 4.31 18.39
C SER A 148 2.86 4.85 19.71
N GLY A 149 3.94 4.25 20.22
CA GLY A 149 4.52 4.59 21.52
C GLY A 149 3.99 3.75 22.68
N THR A 150 3.04 2.82 22.42
CA THR A 150 2.49 1.92 23.44
C THR A 150 2.28 0.51 22.91
N SER A 151 2.24 -0.47 23.81
CA SER A 151 1.88 -1.86 23.51
C SER A 151 0.38 -2.08 23.77
N TYR A 152 -0.23 -2.94 22.96
CA TYR A 152 -1.63 -3.35 23.09
C TYR A 152 -1.66 -4.82 23.44
N GLU A 153 -1.82 -5.13 24.72
CA GLU A 153 -1.83 -6.49 25.22
C GLU A 153 -3.24 -7.08 25.15
N ASN A 154 -3.33 -8.35 24.70
CA ASN A 154 -4.57 -9.08 24.61
C ASN A 154 -5.70 -8.31 23.87
N ALA A 155 -5.31 -7.60 22.81
CA ALA A 155 -6.20 -6.73 22.05
C ALA A 155 -7.09 -7.49 21.09
N ARG A 156 -8.33 -7.01 20.92
CA ARG A 156 -9.21 -7.42 19.82
C ARG A 156 -8.88 -6.60 18.59
N LEU A 157 -8.35 -7.27 17.57
CA LEU A 157 -7.92 -6.62 16.34
C LEU A 157 -9.03 -6.64 15.31
N LYS A 158 -9.32 -5.46 14.75
CA LYS A 158 -10.16 -5.27 13.59
C LYS A 158 -9.44 -4.39 12.58
N LEU A 159 -9.45 -4.80 11.31
CA LEU A 159 -8.80 -4.12 10.21
C LEU A 159 -9.86 -3.63 9.24
N VAL A 160 -9.79 -2.37 8.86
CA VAL A 160 -10.68 -1.77 7.85
C VAL A 160 -9.92 -1.67 6.54
N ALA A 161 -10.40 -2.34 5.49
CA ALA A 161 -9.92 -2.20 4.13
C ALA A 161 -10.87 -1.33 3.32
N GLY A 162 -10.31 -0.38 2.58
CA GLY A 162 -11.02 0.61 1.78
C GLY A 162 -10.38 1.98 1.92
N ASP A 163 -10.78 2.92 1.07
CA ASP A 163 -10.23 4.27 1.05
C ASP A 163 -10.95 5.17 2.08
N VAL A 164 -10.61 5.00 3.35
CA VAL A 164 -11.15 5.81 4.43
C VAL A 164 -10.69 7.27 4.27
N GLN A 165 -11.63 8.18 3.98
CA GLN A 165 -11.31 9.58 3.85
C GLN A 165 -10.99 10.20 5.21
N ARG A 166 -9.76 10.72 5.34
CA ARG A 166 -9.33 11.51 6.49
C ARG A 166 -9.15 12.96 6.06
N VAL A 167 -9.60 13.90 6.86
CA VAL A 167 -9.25 15.31 6.68
C VAL A 167 -7.81 15.51 7.17
N GLY A 168 -6.88 15.50 6.24
CA GLY A 168 -5.46 15.67 6.49
C GLY A 168 -4.72 15.85 5.17
N GLU A 169 -3.60 16.51 5.19
CA GLU A 169 -2.81 16.94 4.04
C GLU A 169 -2.57 15.83 3.02
N GLY A 170 -3.22 15.87 1.84
CA GLY A 170 -2.89 15.03 0.69
C GLY A 170 -4.06 14.68 -0.24
N ARG A 171 -3.89 15.01 -1.48
CA ARG A 171 -4.65 14.79 -2.72
C ARG A 171 -5.77 13.73 -2.73
N TYR A 172 -6.91 14.17 -3.25
CA TYR A 172 -8.10 13.38 -3.55
C TYR A 172 -7.92 12.46 -4.76
N GLN A 173 -8.33 11.21 -4.62
CA GLN A 173 -8.81 10.37 -5.74
C GLN A 173 -10.13 9.71 -5.34
N ARG A 174 -11.08 9.75 -6.25
CA ARG A 174 -12.47 9.32 -6.08
C ARG A 174 -12.68 8.00 -6.80
N ALA A 175 -13.28 7.01 -6.14
CA ALA A 175 -13.85 5.83 -6.79
C ALA A 175 -15.18 5.47 -6.10
N GLU A 176 -16.18 5.14 -6.91
CA GLU A 176 -17.56 4.80 -6.52
C GLU A 176 -17.73 3.30 -6.27
N LEU A 177 -18.64 2.95 -5.39
CA LEU A 177 -18.89 1.61 -4.84
C LEU A 177 -20.29 1.08 -5.16
N GLN A 178 -20.40 -0.23 -5.26
CA GLN A 178 -21.67 -0.96 -5.02
C GLN A 178 -21.39 -2.26 -4.26
N ALA A 179 -22.22 -2.53 -3.24
CA ALA A 179 -22.09 -3.66 -2.31
C ALA A 179 -23.11 -4.77 -2.59
N LEU A 180 -22.74 -6.03 -2.31
CA LEU A 180 -23.70 -7.11 -1.97
C LEU A 180 -23.01 -8.21 -1.12
N ARG A 181 -23.81 -8.85 -0.24
CA ARG A 181 -23.44 -9.74 0.87
C ARG A 181 -23.40 -11.22 0.51
N ALA A 182 -22.51 -12.00 1.10
CA ALA A 182 -22.81 -13.28 1.80
C ALA A 182 -21.54 -13.92 2.37
N VAL A 183 -21.68 -14.70 3.42
CA VAL A 183 -20.66 -15.28 4.29
C VAL A 183 -20.48 -16.76 3.97
N SER A 184 -19.26 -17.28 3.96
CA SER A 184 -18.96 -18.70 4.17
C SER A 184 -17.87 -18.86 5.24
N GLU A 185 -18.13 -19.77 6.18
CA GLU A 185 -17.22 -20.12 7.28
C GLU A 185 -16.32 -21.29 6.85
N ASP A 186 -15.00 -21.07 6.88
CA ASP A 186 -14.03 -22.12 7.19
C ASP A 186 -12.77 -21.51 7.78
N ALA A 187 -12.19 -22.17 8.75
CA ALA A 187 -10.97 -21.97 9.54
C ALA A 187 -10.02 -20.78 9.28
N ALA A 188 -10.48 -19.70 8.69
CA ALA A 188 -9.75 -18.46 8.50
C ALA A 188 -9.49 -17.76 9.85
N GLN A 189 -8.27 -17.27 10.10
CA GLN A 189 -7.97 -16.53 11.32
C GLN A 189 -8.76 -15.21 11.42
N PHE A 190 -9.19 -14.67 10.29
CA PHE A 190 -10.06 -13.49 10.21
C PHE A 190 -11.44 -13.86 9.71
N VAL A 191 -12.45 -13.20 10.28
CA VAL A 191 -13.81 -13.15 9.72
C VAL A 191 -13.98 -11.77 9.10
N GLU A 192 -14.42 -11.75 7.84
CA GLU A 192 -14.73 -10.55 7.09
C GLU A 192 -16.23 -10.23 7.23
N GLU A 193 -16.54 -8.96 7.35
CA GLU A 193 -17.91 -8.43 7.29
C GLU A 193 -17.94 -7.09 6.56
N GLY A 194 -18.99 -6.84 5.77
CA GLY A 194 -19.23 -5.52 5.18
C GLY A 194 -19.55 -4.51 6.28
N PHE A 195 -18.81 -3.41 6.31
CA PHE A 195 -18.95 -2.33 7.28
C PHE A 195 -19.03 -0.99 6.59
N PHE A 196 -20.22 -0.41 6.49
CA PHE A 196 -20.49 0.78 5.70
C PHE A 196 -20.16 0.50 4.22
N GLU A 197 -19.24 1.24 3.61
CA GLU A 197 -18.73 1.04 2.25
C GLU A 197 -17.30 0.41 2.26
N TYR A 198 -16.92 -0.24 3.36
CA TYR A 198 -15.62 -0.86 3.60
C TYR A 198 -15.78 -2.34 3.95
N HIS A 199 -14.66 -3.03 4.01
CA HIS A 199 -14.60 -4.40 4.54
C HIS A 199 -13.86 -4.41 5.87
N LEU A 200 -14.45 -5.06 6.87
CA LEU A 200 -13.92 -5.19 8.21
C LEU A 200 -13.45 -6.64 8.44
N TYR A 201 -12.18 -6.82 8.70
CA TYR A 201 -11.57 -8.11 9.00
C TYR A 201 -11.33 -8.20 10.50
N THR A 202 -12.03 -9.11 11.17
CA THR A 202 -11.93 -9.33 12.62
C THR A 202 -11.08 -10.56 12.90
N LEU A 203 -9.95 -10.37 13.58
CA LEU A 203 -9.12 -11.49 14.06
C LEU A 203 -9.89 -12.24 15.16
N GLN A 204 -10.09 -13.53 14.97
CA GLN A 204 -10.93 -14.35 15.85
C GLN A 204 -10.35 -14.61 17.24
N ARG A 205 -9.07 -14.35 17.43
CA ARG A 205 -8.39 -14.47 18.71
C ARG A 205 -7.79 -13.14 19.15
N PRO A 206 -7.72 -12.87 20.45
CA PRO A 206 -6.94 -11.75 20.95
C PRO A 206 -5.47 -11.86 20.56
N THR A 207 -4.82 -10.73 20.36
CA THR A 207 -3.40 -10.68 20.04
C THR A 207 -2.71 -9.55 20.83
N THR A 208 -1.44 -9.73 21.13
CA THR A 208 -0.62 -8.67 21.71
C THR A 208 0.21 -8.04 20.61
N LEU A 209 0.19 -6.71 20.54
CA LEU A 209 0.94 -5.92 19.56
C LEU A 209 1.88 -5.00 20.34
N LEU A 210 3.15 -5.38 20.44
CA LEU A 210 4.15 -4.63 21.21
C LEU A 210 4.52 -3.32 20.50
N ASN A 211 4.95 -2.34 21.28
CA ASN A 211 5.49 -1.10 20.72
C ASN A 211 6.80 -1.39 19.94
N ASN A 212 6.97 -0.75 18.78
CA ASN A 212 8.09 -0.98 17.85
C ASN A 212 8.17 -2.45 17.34
N GLU A 213 7.00 -3.09 17.19
CA GLU A 213 6.88 -4.44 16.65
C GLU A 213 6.25 -4.40 15.26
N GLN A 214 6.72 -5.32 14.40
CA GLN A 214 6.04 -5.72 13.18
C GLN A 214 5.56 -7.16 13.34
N LYS A 215 4.26 -7.38 13.19
CA LYS A 215 3.61 -8.68 13.35
C LYS A 215 2.91 -9.10 12.08
N GLN A 216 3.07 -10.35 11.68
CA GLN A 216 2.33 -10.95 10.59
C GLN A 216 1.29 -11.95 11.11
N VAL A 217 0.10 -11.91 10.49
CA VAL A 217 -1.00 -12.82 10.76
C VAL A 217 -1.59 -13.27 9.42
N THR A 218 -1.87 -14.54 9.26
CA THR A 218 -2.49 -15.09 8.04
C THR A 218 -3.87 -14.48 7.85
N LEU A 219 -4.12 -13.90 6.67
CA LEU A 219 -5.40 -13.34 6.26
C LEU A 219 -6.29 -14.40 5.62
N LEU A 220 -5.73 -15.13 4.67
CA LEU A 220 -6.39 -16.21 3.92
C LEU A 220 -5.39 -17.26 3.46
N GLU A 221 -5.89 -18.45 3.23
CA GLU A 221 -5.22 -19.53 2.53
C GLU A 221 -6.21 -20.13 1.53
N ALA A 222 -5.82 -20.23 0.26
CA ALA A 222 -6.64 -20.75 -0.81
C ALA A 222 -5.81 -21.65 -1.71
N ASP A 223 -6.18 -22.92 -1.74
CA ASP A 223 -5.49 -23.93 -2.53
C ASP A 223 -6.16 -24.10 -3.91
N GLN A 224 -5.36 -24.47 -4.91
CA GLN A 224 -5.84 -24.80 -6.25
C GLN A 224 -6.67 -23.71 -6.92
N VAL A 225 -6.33 -22.45 -6.66
CA VAL A 225 -6.94 -21.30 -7.34
C VAL A 225 -6.66 -21.38 -8.84
N GLY A 226 -7.69 -21.32 -9.66
CA GLY A 226 -7.58 -21.34 -11.11
C GLY A 226 -6.96 -20.05 -11.64
N ILE A 227 -6.01 -20.21 -12.54
CA ILE A 227 -5.23 -19.14 -13.17
C ILE A 227 -5.43 -19.16 -14.68
N ASP A 228 -5.69 -18.01 -15.27
CA ASP A 228 -5.73 -17.79 -16.70
C ASP A 228 -4.47 -16.99 -17.09
N LYS A 229 -3.47 -17.66 -17.66
CA LYS A 229 -2.24 -17.04 -18.12
C LYS A 229 -2.44 -16.43 -19.50
N ARG A 230 -2.16 -15.14 -19.64
CA ARG A 230 -2.33 -14.38 -20.86
C ARG A 230 -1.04 -13.78 -21.35
N LEU A 231 -0.85 -13.86 -22.67
CA LEU A 231 0.20 -13.15 -23.38
C LEU A 231 -0.44 -12.00 -24.16
N ILE A 232 -0.06 -10.77 -23.84
CA ILE A 232 -0.72 -9.59 -24.42
C ILE A 232 0.30 -8.68 -25.09
N PHE A 233 0.05 -8.37 -26.36
CA PHE A 233 0.80 -7.41 -27.14
C PHE A 233 -0.01 -6.13 -27.31
N TYR A 234 0.35 -5.08 -26.61
CA TYR A 234 -0.38 -3.81 -26.62
C TYR A 234 0.05 -2.88 -27.74
N GLY A 235 -0.93 -2.26 -28.39
CA GLY A 235 -0.77 -1.07 -29.21
C GLY A 235 -0.88 0.22 -28.43
N ALA A 236 -0.99 1.34 -29.14
CA ALA A 236 -1.21 2.66 -28.57
C ALA A 236 -2.08 3.52 -29.47
N SER A 237 -3.02 4.26 -28.88
CA SER A 237 -4.01 5.06 -29.62
C SER A 237 -3.41 6.16 -30.50
N HIS A 238 -2.20 6.64 -30.17
CA HIS A 238 -1.53 7.67 -30.98
C HIS A 238 -1.02 7.16 -32.33
N TYR A 239 -0.86 5.85 -32.53
CA TYR A 239 -0.42 5.26 -33.81
C TYR A 239 -1.35 5.59 -34.97
N TYR A 240 -2.62 5.84 -34.69
CA TYR A 240 -3.63 6.10 -35.72
C TYR A 240 -3.75 7.59 -36.13
N ARG A 241 -2.91 8.48 -35.55
CA ARG A 241 -2.99 9.93 -35.76
C ARG A 241 -2.05 10.50 -36.80
N GLY A 242 -1.22 9.69 -37.40
CA GLY A 242 -0.22 10.18 -38.33
C GLY A 242 0.39 9.06 -39.16
N SER A 243 1.28 9.47 -40.07
CA SER A 243 2.07 8.55 -40.89
C SER A 243 3.32 8.11 -40.11
N TYR A 244 3.47 6.83 -39.94
CA TYR A 244 4.62 6.17 -39.36
C TYR A 244 5.17 5.13 -40.35
N GLY A 245 6.29 4.51 -40.03
CA GLY A 245 6.77 3.32 -40.73
C GLY A 245 6.80 2.14 -39.80
N GLN A 246 8.01 1.68 -39.48
CA GLN A 246 8.22 0.71 -38.43
C GLN A 246 7.97 1.40 -37.08
N VAL A 247 6.87 1.05 -36.41
CA VAL A 247 6.49 1.65 -35.13
C VAL A 247 7.17 0.92 -33.96
N VAL A 248 7.15 -0.43 -34.04
CA VAL A 248 7.73 -1.29 -32.98
C VAL A 248 8.50 -2.42 -33.67
N SER A 249 9.66 -2.78 -33.12
CA SER A 249 10.47 -3.91 -33.55
C SER A 249 10.98 -4.70 -32.37
N ASN A 250 10.82 -6.03 -32.41
CA ASN A 250 11.24 -6.96 -31.35
C ASN A 250 10.74 -6.60 -29.94
N GLN A 251 9.57 -5.97 -29.83
CA GLN A 251 8.97 -5.70 -28.53
C GLN A 251 8.49 -7.02 -27.91
N LYS A 252 8.85 -7.24 -26.67
CA LYS A 252 8.41 -8.40 -25.91
C LYS A 252 6.93 -8.31 -25.58
N VAL A 253 6.26 -9.45 -25.55
CA VAL A 253 4.85 -9.59 -25.20
C VAL A 253 4.70 -9.64 -23.68
N GLY A 254 3.76 -8.89 -23.12
CA GLY A 254 3.50 -8.88 -21.69
C GLY A 254 2.89 -10.20 -21.22
N VAL A 255 3.31 -10.69 -20.06
CA VAL A 255 2.77 -11.88 -19.38
C VAL A 255 1.91 -11.45 -18.23
N TYR A 256 0.68 -11.94 -18.17
CA TYR A 256 -0.30 -11.66 -17.13
C TYR A 256 -0.89 -12.94 -16.57
N LEU A 257 -1.22 -12.92 -15.28
CA LEU A 257 -2.01 -13.96 -14.64
C LEU A 257 -3.33 -13.34 -14.19
N ASP A 258 -4.45 -13.86 -14.70
CA ASP A 258 -5.79 -13.46 -14.29
C ASP A 258 -6.38 -14.51 -13.35
N LEU A 259 -6.92 -14.07 -12.19
CA LEU A 259 -7.60 -14.91 -11.22
C LEU A 259 -9.00 -14.35 -10.97
N ALA A 260 -10.00 -15.21 -10.95
CA ALA A 260 -11.34 -14.82 -10.49
C ALA A 260 -11.40 -14.90 -8.96
N ASN A 261 -11.77 -13.81 -8.28
CA ASN A 261 -11.98 -13.82 -6.84
C ASN A 261 -13.39 -14.31 -6.49
N SER A 262 -13.67 -15.58 -6.76
CA SER A 262 -14.99 -16.18 -6.55
C SER A 262 -14.88 -17.47 -5.74
N GLU A 263 -15.98 -17.88 -5.10
CA GLU A 263 -16.07 -19.16 -4.38
C GLU A 263 -15.85 -20.37 -5.28
N GLU A 264 -16.31 -20.29 -6.54
CA GLU A 264 -16.08 -21.33 -7.54
C GLU A 264 -14.58 -21.53 -7.82
N ASN A 265 -13.79 -20.49 -7.58
CA ASN A 265 -12.35 -20.49 -7.75
C ASN A 265 -11.58 -20.61 -6.43
N ASN A 266 -12.19 -21.18 -5.40
CA ASN A 266 -11.63 -21.35 -4.05
C ASN A 266 -11.18 -20.01 -3.39
N LEU A 267 -11.74 -18.88 -3.83
CA LEU A 267 -11.57 -17.54 -3.28
C LEU A 267 -12.94 -17.00 -2.85
N GLY A 268 -13.22 -15.72 -3.01
CA GLY A 268 -14.53 -15.11 -2.76
C GLY A 268 -14.55 -14.21 -1.53
N MET A 269 -13.49 -14.19 -0.74
CA MET A 269 -13.30 -13.13 0.24
C MET A 269 -12.80 -11.86 -0.46
N PRO A 270 -13.34 -10.67 -0.17
CA PRO A 270 -12.77 -9.42 -0.66
C PRO A 270 -11.27 -9.33 -0.34
N LEU A 271 -10.45 -8.98 -1.32
CA LEU A 271 -9.00 -8.93 -1.16
C LEU A 271 -8.56 -7.49 -0.91
N PRO A 272 -7.94 -7.17 0.23
CA PRO A 272 -7.32 -5.87 0.45
C PRO A 272 -6.23 -5.58 -0.59
N LYS A 273 -6.04 -4.31 -0.92
CA LYS A 273 -4.89 -3.91 -1.76
C LYS A 273 -3.57 -4.36 -1.15
N GLY A 274 -2.67 -4.85 -1.98
CA GLY A 274 -1.40 -5.39 -1.51
C GLY A 274 -0.47 -5.83 -2.63
N ILE A 275 0.67 -6.37 -2.26
CA ILE A 275 1.66 -6.89 -3.21
C ILE A 275 1.49 -8.41 -3.30
N VAL A 276 1.30 -8.91 -4.52
CA VAL A 276 1.29 -10.35 -4.82
C VAL A 276 2.66 -10.75 -5.35
N ARG A 277 3.36 -11.62 -4.63
CA ARG A 277 4.62 -12.23 -5.06
C ARG A 277 4.36 -13.61 -5.58
N VAL A 278 4.83 -13.87 -6.79
CA VAL A 278 4.56 -15.11 -7.50
C VAL A 278 5.81 -15.97 -7.57
N TYR A 279 5.64 -17.23 -7.24
CA TYR A 279 6.67 -18.25 -7.25
C TYR A 279 6.24 -19.46 -8.09
N LYS A 280 7.21 -20.14 -8.66
CA LYS A 280 7.01 -21.41 -9.37
C LYS A 280 8.15 -22.37 -9.03
N ALA A 281 7.84 -23.64 -8.88
CA ALA A 281 8.88 -24.66 -8.69
C ALA A 281 9.67 -24.87 -10.00
N ASP A 282 10.98 -24.95 -9.89
CA ASP A 282 11.85 -25.38 -10.98
C ASP A 282 11.89 -26.92 -11.10
N GLY A 283 12.62 -27.45 -12.07
CA GLY A 283 12.76 -28.89 -12.31
C GLY A 283 13.36 -29.69 -11.13
N SER A 284 13.93 -29.03 -10.13
CA SER A 284 14.41 -29.64 -8.88
C SER A 284 13.39 -29.60 -7.74
N GLY A 285 12.26 -28.91 -7.94
CA GLY A 285 11.25 -28.65 -6.93
C GLY A 285 11.54 -27.42 -6.06
N ALA A 286 12.60 -26.65 -6.32
CA ALA A 286 12.90 -25.43 -5.59
C ALA A 286 12.05 -24.27 -6.11
N LEU A 287 11.46 -23.50 -5.19
CA LEU A 287 10.65 -22.34 -5.55
C LEU A 287 11.53 -21.19 -6.04
N GLN A 288 11.23 -20.73 -7.25
CA GLN A 288 11.84 -19.58 -7.87
C GLN A 288 10.86 -18.40 -7.90
N PHE A 289 11.33 -17.22 -7.53
CA PHE A 289 10.57 -15.99 -7.68
C PHE A 289 10.46 -15.65 -9.16
N ILE A 290 9.23 -15.49 -9.67
CA ILE A 290 8.97 -15.22 -11.09
C ILE A 290 8.36 -13.84 -11.36
N GLY A 291 7.99 -13.08 -10.32
CA GLY A 291 7.54 -11.70 -10.45
C GLY A 291 6.68 -11.24 -9.27
N GLU A 292 6.41 -9.96 -9.22
CA GLU A 292 5.47 -9.35 -8.29
C GLU A 292 4.69 -8.20 -8.93
N ASP A 293 3.48 -7.99 -8.47
CA ASP A 293 2.64 -6.86 -8.88
C ASP A 293 1.80 -6.38 -7.69
N GLN A 294 1.29 -5.18 -7.81
CA GLN A 294 0.38 -4.61 -6.81
C GLN A 294 -1.07 -4.77 -7.28
N ILE A 295 -1.91 -5.33 -6.43
CA ILE A 295 -3.35 -5.38 -6.64
C ILE A 295 -4.05 -4.28 -5.85
N ASP A 296 -5.14 -3.76 -6.42
CA ASP A 296 -6.07 -2.88 -5.71
C ASP A 296 -7.05 -3.68 -4.85
N HIS A 297 -7.86 -2.97 -4.03
CA HIS A 297 -8.98 -3.59 -3.33
C HIS A 297 -9.88 -4.30 -4.33
N THR A 298 -9.95 -5.62 -4.23
CA THR A 298 -10.70 -6.45 -5.17
C THR A 298 -11.90 -7.08 -4.46
N PRO A 299 -13.13 -6.67 -4.81
CA PRO A 299 -14.36 -7.25 -4.28
C PRO A 299 -14.49 -8.74 -4.64
N ARG A 300 -15.42 -9.40 -3.98
CA ARG A 300 -15.89 -10.73 -4.39
C ARG A 300 -16.44 -10.67 -5.82
N ASP A 301 -16.28 -11.77 -6.56
CA ASP A 301 -16.70 -11.99 -7.95
C ASP A 301 -16.03 -11.09 -9.00
N GLU A 302 -14.98 -10.36 -8.59
CA GLU A 302 -14.15 -9.56 -9.49
C GLU A 302 -12.85 -10.29 -9.88
N ARG A 303 -12.15 -9.77 -10.89
CA ARG A 303 -10.90 -10.35 -11.39
C ARG A 303 -9.69 -9.60 -10.86
N VAL A 304 -8.72 -10.37 -10.39
CA VAL A 304 -7.35 -9.90 -10.12
C VAL A 304 -6.50 -10.14 -11.33
N ARG A 305 -5.83 -9.12 -11.84
CA ARG A 305 -4.81 -9.24 -12.90
C ARG A 305 -3.44 -8.90 -12.34
N ILE A 306 -2.49 -9.80 -12.50
CA ILE A 306 -1.11 -9.68 -12.02
C ILE A 306 -0.20 -9.62 -13.23
N LYS A 307 0.55 -8.54 -13.39
CA LYS A 307 1.56 -8.41 -14.45
C LYS A 307 2.86 -9.07 -14.01
N MET A 308 3.24 -10.15 -14.70
CA MET A 308 4.45 -10.91 -14.37
C MET A 308 5.72 -10.36 -15.02
N GLY A 309 5.58 -9.45 -15.96
CA GLY A 309 6.67 -8.96 -16.77
C GLY A 309 6.47 -9.23 -18.25
N GLU A 310 7.53 -9.61 -18.96
CA GLU A 310 7.50 -9.79 -20.41
C GLU A 310 8.04 -11.18 -20.81
N ALA A 311 7.41 -11.79 -21.80
CA ALA A 311 7.83 -13.07 -22.35
C ALA A 311 9.20 -12.94 -23.03
N PHE A 312 10.14 -13.81 -22.68
CA PHE A 312 11.47 -13.79 -23.30
C PHE A 312 11.44 -14.25 -24.77
N ASP A 313 10.65 -15.29 -25.03
CA ASP A 313 10.62 -15.99 -26.32
C ASP A 313 9.42 -15.64 -27.22
N VAL A 314 8.62 -14.65 -26.82
CA VAL A 314 7.50 -14.18 -27.67
C VAL A 314 7.67 -12.68 -27.90
N VAL A 315 7.85 -12.31 -29.17
CA VAL A 315 8.13 -10.94 -29.57
C VAL A 315 7.21 -10.50 -30.73
N GLY A 316 6.91 -9.20 -30.74
CA GLY A 316 6.06 -8.62 -31.77
C GLY A 316 6.72 -7.45 -32.51
N ASP A 317 6.40 -7.30 -33.74
CA ASP A 317 6.67 -6.11 -34.57
C ASP A 317 5.35 -5.47 -34.96
N ARG A 318 5.36 -4.15 -35.09
CA ARG A 318 4.21 -3.40 -35.63
C ARG A 318 4.69 -2.41 -36.66
N ARG A 319 4.08 -2.48 -37.85
CA ARG A 319 4.40 -1.62 -38.96
C ARG A 319 3.12 -1.02 -39.55
N GLN A 320 3.12 0.26 -39.77
CA GLN A 320 2.13 0.93 -40.60
C GLN A 320 2.58 0.79 -42.05
N MET A 321 1.74 0.16 -42.87
CA MET A 321 2.03 -0.13 -44.26
C MET A 321 1.63 1.04 -45.15
N ASP A 322 0.54 1.74 -44.82
CA ASP A 322 0.07 2.93 -45.50
C ASP A 322 -0.71 3.86 -44.55
N TYR A 323 -0.74 5.14 -44.89
CA TYR A 323 -1.53 6.15 -44.21
C TYR A 323 -2.07 7.18 -45.20
N ARG A 324 -3.38 7.31 -45.28
CA ARG A 324 -4.09 8.17 -46.25
C ARG A 324 -5.02 9.13 -45.52
N VAL A 325 -4.89 10.41 -45.78
CA VAL A 325 -5.86 11.42 -45.37
C VAL A 325 -6.92 11.55 -46.43
N ILE A 326 -8.14 11.09 -46.15
CA ILE A 326 -9.25 11.08 -47.12
C ILE A 326 -10.26 12.21 -46.92
N GLY A 327 -10.11 12.98 -45.87
CA GLY A 327 -10.93 14.16 -45.54
C GLY A 327 -10.33 14.99 -44.47
N ALA A 328 -10.93 16.15 -44.16
CA ALA A 328 -10.41 17.09 -43.16
C ALA A 328 -10.16 16.47 -41.76
N CYS A 329 -10.94 15.44 -41.39
CA CYS A 329 -10.86 14.77 -40.11
C CYS A 329 -10.84 13.25 -40.26
N VAL A 330 -10.68 12.72 -41.47
CA VAL A 330 -10.80 11.30 -41.74
C VAL A 330 -9.51 10.78 -42.33
N SER A 331 -8.96 9.75 -41.73
CA SER A 331 -7.78 9.05 -42.23
C SER A 331 -8.04 7.54 -42.32
N GLU A 332 -7.33 6.90 -43.22
CA GLU A 332 -7.22 5.44 -43.33
C GLU A 332 -5.77 5.04 -43.10
N SER A 333 -5.58 3.92 -42.45
CA SER A 333 -4.25 3.34 -42.26
C SER A 333 -4.29 1.82 -42.38
N ASP A 334 -3.24 1.28 -42.99
CA ASP A 334 -3.03 -0.15 -43.16
C ASP A 334 -1.91 -0.60 -42.26
N TRP A 335 -2.14 -1.69 -41.53
CA TRP A 335 -1.23 -2.19 -40.50
C TRP A 335 -0.84 -3.64 -40.72
N GLU A 336 0.40 -3.97 -40.43
CA GLU A 336 0.90 -5.33 -40.29
C GLU A 336 1.51 -5.51 -38.90
N ILE A 337 1.01 -6.49 -38.16
CA ILE A 337 1.54 -6.91 -36.86
C ILE A 337 2.07 -8.33 -37.04
N SER A 338 3.33 -8.55 -36.75
CA SER A 338 3.96 -9.86 -36.73
C SER A 338 4.24 -10.28 -35.31
N VAL A 339 3.79 -11.47 -34.93
CA VAL A 339 4.10 -12.08 -33.62
C VAL A 339 4.89 -13.36 -33.86
N ARG A 340 6.08 -13.44 -33.28
CA ARG A 340 6.99 -14.59 -33.36
C ARG A 340 7.08 -15.29 -32.02
N ASN A 341 6.96 -16.61 -32.07
CA ASN A 341 7.09 -17.49 -30.91
C ASN A 341 8.34 -18.37 -31.07
N HIS A 342 9.30 -18.21 -30.17
CA HIS A 342 10.54 -19.00 -30.15
C HIS A 342 10.48 -20.20 -29.19
N LYS A 343 9.33 -20.40 -28.53
CA LYS A 343 9.09 -21.56 -27.65
C LYS A 343 8.88 -22.83 -28.46
N ASP A 344 9.04 -23.99 -27.82
CA ASP A 344 8.79 -25.32 -28.35
C ASP A 344 7.28 -25.71 -28.36
N GLU A 345 6.43 -24.87 -27.80
CA GLU A 345 4.97 -25.02 -27.70
C GLU A 345 4.25 -23.83 -28.38
N ALA A 346 3.03 -24.06 -28.88
CA ALA A 346 2.21 -22.99 -29.40
C ALA A 346 1.82 -21.99 -28.29
N ALA A 347 1.66 -20.75 -28.68
CA ALA A 347 1.27 -19.69 -27.72
C ALA A 347 0.07 -18.90 -28.24
N GLU A 348 -0.96 -18.75 -27.42
CA GLU A 348 -2.05 -17.82 -27.70
C GLU A 348 -1.61 -16.41 -27.30
N VAL A 349 -1.77 -15.45 -28.20
CA VAL A 349 -1.41 -14.05 -27.98
C VAL A 349 -2.60 -13.16 -28.29
N GLU A 350 -2.97 -12.32 -27.34
CA GLU A 350 -3.94 -11.24 -27.54
C GLU A 350 -3.20 -9.98 -28.02
N ILE A 351 -3.59 -9.47 -29.18
CA ILE A 351 -3.09 -8.19 -29.68
C ILE A 351 -4.17 -7.15 -29.39
N ILE A 352 -3.91 -6.25 -28.46
CA ILE A 352 -4.89 -5.24 -28.04
C ILE A 352 -4.52 -3.89 -28.65
N GLU A 353 -5.47 -3.33 -29.40
CA GLU A 353 -5.34 -2.09 -30.16
C GLU A 353 -6.26 -1.00 -29.58
N PRO A 354 -5.74 -0.10 -28.73
CA PRO A 354 -6.46 1.10 -28.34
C PRO A 354 -6.54 2.06 -29.53
N ILE A 355 -7.73 2.58 -29.82
CA ILE A 355 -7.99 3.48 -30.94
C ILE A 355 -8.90 4.63 -30.52
N GLY A 356 -8.61 5.84 -30.96
CA GLY A 356 -9.46 6.99 -30.65
C GLY A 356 -10.35 7.37 -31.83
N GLY A 357 -11.30 8.29 -31.57
CA GLY A 357 -12.24 8.74 -32.61
C GLY A 357 -13.35 7.75 -32.90
N ASP A 358 -14.09 8.03 -33.98
CA ASP A 358 -15.07 7.09 -34.56
C ASP A 358 -14.35 6.24 -35.62
N TRP A 359 -14.34 4.92 -35.43
CA TRP A 359 -13.51 4.03 -36.23
C TRP A 359 -14.28 2.85 -36.80
N GLU A 360 -13.80 2.38 -37.96
CA GLU A 360 -14.33 1.25 -38.69
C GLU A 360 -13.16 0.40 -39.26
N ILE A 361 -13.19 -0.90 -39.00
CA ILE A 361 -12.27 -1.83 -39.65
C ILE A 361 -12.79 -2.09 -41.07
N LEU A 362 -11.98 -1.74 -42.05
CA LEU A 362 -12.31 -1.93 -43.48
C LEU A 362 -12.00 -3.35 -43.95
N SER A 363 -10.91 -3.91 -43.45
CA SER A 363 -10.51 -5.30 -43.71
C SER A 363 -9.61 -5.81 -42.60
N ALA A 364 -9.62 -7.11 -42.35
CA ALA A 364 -8.70 -7.77 -41.45
C ALA A 364 -8.49 -9.22 -41.83
N THR A 365 -7.28 -9.76 -41.60
CA THR A 365 -6.94 -11.17 -41.85
C THR A 365 -7.41 -12.11 -40.77
N HIS A 366 -7.73 -11.57 -39.58
CA HIS A 366 -8.18 -12.30 -38.38
C HIS A 366 -9.46 -11.68 -37.84
N GLU A 367 -10.17 -12.44 -37.02
CA GLU A 367 -11.38 -11.97 -36.37
C GLU A 367 -11.08 -10.76 -35.46
N VAL A 368 -11.89 -9.72 -35.62
CA VAL A 368 -11.81 -8.49 -34.81
C VAL A 368 -12.81 -8.58 -33.66
N VAL A 369 -12.33 -8.60 -32.44
CA VAL A 369 -13.17 -8.57 -31.24
C VAL A 369 -13.18 -7.16 -30.68
N ARG A 370 -14.32 -6.47 -30.72
CA ARG A 370 -14.49 -5.15 -30.13
C ARG A 370 -14.65 -5.32 -28.62
N LEU A 371 -13.78 -4.70 -27.83
CA LEU A 371 -13.83 -4.73 -26.37
C LEU A 371 -14.69 -3.59 -25.82
N ASP A 372 -14.52 -2.39 -26.38
CA ASP A 372 -15.26 -1.18 -26.01
C ASP A 372 -15.30 -0.18 -27.18
N ALA A 373 -15.75 1.06 -26.93
CA ALA A 373 -15.83 2.11 -27.95
C ALA A 373 -14.46 2.47 -28.55
N HIS A 374 -13.37 2.25 -27.82
CA HIS A 374 -12.03 2.71 -28.16
C HIS A 374 -10.97 1.61 -28.14
N THR A 375 -11.40 0.34 -28.11
CA THR A 375 -10.45 -0.79 -28.04
C THR A 375 -11.00 -1.98 -28.80
N PHE A 376 -10.17 -2.57 -29.64
CA PHE A 376 -10.42 -3.87 -30.25
C PHE A 376 -9.22 -4.80 -30.03
N LYS A 377 -9.41 -6.10 -30.24
CA LYS A 377 -8.34 -7.07 -30.16
C LYS A 377 -8.42 -8.12 -31.26
N PHE A 378 -7.28 -8.72 -31.52
CA PHE A 378 -7.14 -10.00 -32.19
C PHE A 378 -6.65 -11.05 -31.21
N VAL A 379 -7.10 -12.29 -31.36
CA VAL A 379 -6.58 -13.45 -30.66
C VAL A 379 -5.93 -14.37 -31.69
N VAL A 380 -4.65 -14.65 -31.52
CA VAL A 380 -3.89 -15.43 -32.46
C VAL A 380 -3.17 -16.60 -31.82
N GLN A 381 -3.24 -17.76 -32.44
CA GLN A 381 -2.46 -18.94 -32.10
C GLN A 381 -1.14 -18.93 -32.86
N VAL A 382 -0.05 -18.64 -32.16
CA VAL A 382 1.28 -18.60 -32.80
C VAL A 382 1.93 -19.97 -32.62
N PRO A 383 2.22 -20.69 -33.74
CA PRO A 383 2.79 -22.03 -33.65
C PRO A 383 4.14 -22.06 -32.90
N ALA A 384 4.51 -23.24 -32.39
CA ALA A 384 5.84 -23.48 -31.88
C ALA A 384 6.90 -23.10 -32.90
N ARG A 385 7.90 -22.30 -32.49
CA ARG A 385 9.00 -21.80 -33.35
C ARG A 385 8.50 -21.14 -34.66
N GLY A 386 7.31 -20.48 -34.59
CA GLY A 386 6.62 -19.94 -35.74
C GLY A 386 6.32 -18.45 -35.63
N GLU A 387 5.66 -17.98 -36.66
CA GLU A 387 5.24 -16.58 -36.81
C GLU A 387 3.79 -16.52 -37.28
N VAL A 388 3.04 -15.55 -36.78
CA VAL A 388 1.71 -15.17 -37.32
C VAL A 388 1.75 -13.69 -37.65
N LYS A 389 1.17 -13.35 -38.83
CA LYS A 389 0.99 -11.98 -39.29
C LYS A 389 -0.49 -11.61 -39.30
N VAL A 390 -0.82 -10.54 -38.63
CA VAL A 390 -2.14 -9.91 -38.63
C VAL A 390 -2.06 -8.65 -39.47
N SER A 391 -2.83 -8.60 -40.57
CA SER A 391 -2.95 -7.38 -41.36
C SER A 391 -4.38 -6.86 -41.27
N TYR A 392 -4.52 -5.55 -41.16
CA TYR A 392 -5.81 -4.89 -41.12
C TYR A 392 -5.74 -3.47 -41.66
N SER A 393 -6.88 -2.98 -42.18
CA SER A 393 -7.08 -1.61 -42.58
C SER A 393 -8.16 -0.98 -41.72
N VAL A 394 -7.93 0.23 -41.26
CA VAL A 394 -8.86 0.95 -40.40
C VAL A 394 -9.06 2.37 -40.88
N ARG A 395 -10.31 2.83 -40.89
CA ARG A 395 -10.70 4.23 -41.08
C ARG A 395 -11.00 4.85 -39.72
N VAL A 396 -10.48 6.06 -39.49
CA VAL A 396 -10.73 6.80 -38.24
C VAL A 396 -11.23 8.20 -38.58
N ARG A 397 -12.32 8.59 -37.93
CA ARG A 397 -12.85 9.95 -37.97
C ARG A 397 -12.59 10.61 -36.62
N TRP A 398 -11.95 11.79 -36.62
CA TRP A 398 -11.51 12.49 -35.43
C TRP A 398 -12.41 13.67 -35.02
N CYS A 399 -13.41 14.04 -35.80
CA CYS A 399 -14.32 15.16 -35.54
C CYS A 399 -15.80 14.79 -35.59
#